data_cb40543b4742b3a56505d6fc30ace167
#
_entry.id   cb40543b4742b3a56505d6fc30ace167
#
_cell.length_a   1.000
_cell.length_b   1.000
_cell.length_c   1.000
_cell.angle_alpha   90.00
_cell.angle_beta   90.00
_cell.angle_gamma   90.00
#
_symmetry.space_group_name_H-M   'P 1'
#
loop_
_entity.id
_entity.type
_entity.pdbx_description
1 polymer ?
#
loop_
_entity_poly.entity_id
_entity_poly.type
_entity_poly.pdbx_seq_one_letter_code
_entity_poly.pdbx_strand_id
1 'polypeptide(L)'
;EYISTFTIVLSLMGIIEDFGDEYMKRNHEKKIDVETFSITDEDYEAKTPTIGALIVREYNDFPSNFRYTKTLSEYLEENDIPGIYGMDTRALTRAIRDGGVCKCVIVDADINTDVALDIIKSTELAKNLVSKVSCAKRWYARTANAKYSVVVIDCGVKLSTVKVLNSMGCNVTILPATATANDVEMMQPDGVLISQGPGNPEDAAYVAETVRALAGKYP
;
A
#
# COMPACT_ATOMS: atom_id res chain seq x y z
N GLU A 1 -23.69 3.27 7.46
CA GLU A 1 -23.47 1.85 7.06
C GLU A 1 -22.70 1.81 5.74
N TYR A 2 -21.38 2.11 5.80
CA TYR A 2 -20.51 2.14 4.62
C TYR A 2 -19.91 0.77 4.29
N ILE A 3 -20.18 -0.24 5.08
CA ILE A 3 -19.77 -1.62 4.79
C ILE A 3 -20.97 -2.34 4.20
N SER A 4 -21.23 -2.07 2.91
CA SER A 4 -22.19 -2.83 2.13
C SER A 4 -21.56 -4.15 1.65
N THR A 5 -22.41 -5.11 1.34
CA THR A 5 -21.96 -6.41 0.79
C THR A 5 -21.45 -6.19 -0.63
N PHE A 6 -20.14 -6.20 -0.81
CA PHE A 6 -19.50 -6.09 -2.12
C PHE A 6 -19.12 -7.46 -2.66
N THR A 7 -19.21 -7.62 -3.96
CA THR A 7 -18.70 -8.80 -4.68
C THR A 7 -17.34 -8.46 -5.30
N ILE A 8 -16.33 -9.30 -5.06
CA ILE A 8 -15.04 -9.19 -5.74
C ILE A 8 -15.03 -10.14 -6.92
N VAL A 9 -14.83 -9.60 -8.10
CA VAL A 9 -14.62 -10.38 -9.31
C VAL A 9 -13.15 -10.34 -9.68
N LEU A 10 -12.49 -11.49 -9.56
CA LEU A 10 -11.09 -11.67 -9.96
C LEU A 10 -11.06 -12.35 -11.32
N SER A 11 -10.46 -11.70 -12.31
CA SER A 11 -10.18 -12.33 -13.61
C SER A 11 -8.74 -12.84 -13.60
N LEU A 12 -8.56 -14.06 -13.11
CA LEU A 12 -7.33 -14.82 -13.28
C LEU A 12 -7.48 -15.68 -14.53
N MET A 13 -6.81 -15.37 -15.63
CA MET A 13 -6.56 -16.23 -16.81
C MET A 13 -7.50 -17.47 -16.94
N GLY A 14 -8.82 -17.26 -16.99
CA GLY A 14 -9.80 -18.33 -17.22
C GLY A 14 -10.36 -19.01 -15.97
N ILE A 15 -10.01 -18.60 -14.77
CA ILE A 15 -10.61 -19.08 -13.53
C ILE A 15 -11.55 -17.97 -13.01
N ILE A 16 -12.83 -18.13 -13.25
CA ILE A 16 -13.88 -17.34 -12.61
C ILE A 16 -14.34 -18.17 -11.41
N GLU A 17 -13.90 -17.84 -10.23
CA GLU A 17 -14.49 -18.37 -9.01
C GLU A 17 -15.25 -17.25 -8.31
N ASP A 18 -16.52 -17.50 -8.08
CA ASP A 18 -17.38 -16.67 -7.24
C ASP A 18 -17.03 -16.97 -5.77
N PHE A 19 -16.16 -16.16 -5.18
CA PHE A 19 -15.72 -16.35 -3.81
C PHE A 19 -16.74 -15.86 -2.77
N GLY A 20 -17.83 -15.21 -3.21
CA GLY A 20 -18.72 -14.51 -2.28
C GLY A 20 -19.71 -15.41 -1.53
N ASP A 21 -20.47 -16.22 -2.25
CA ASP A 21 -21.69 -16.82 -1.70
C ASP A 21 -21.47 -18.07 -0.82
N GLU A 22 -20.47 -18.86 -1.10
CA GLU A 22 -20.25 -20.11 -0.35
C GLU A 22 -19.52 -19.90 0.99
N TYR A 23 -18.68 -18.88 1.06
CA TYR A 23 -17.92 -18.56 2.27
C TYR A 23 -18.76 -17.85 3.32
N MET A 24 -19.66 -16.97 2.92
CA MET A 24 -20.58 -16.26 3.83
C MET A 24 -21.54 -17.22 4.56
N LYS A 25 -21.91 -18.34 3.92
CA LYS A 25 -22.79 -19.35 4.52
C LYS A 25 -22.12 -20.22 5.59
N ARG A 26 -20.79 -20.38 5.57
CA ARG A 26 -20.05 -21.28 6.48
C ARG A 26 -19.61 -20.67 7.81
N ASN A 27 -19.53 -19.36 7.94
CA ASN A 27 -18.83 -18.71 9.06
C ASN A 27 -19.69 -17.88 10.01
N HIS A 28 -21.01 -17.93 9.93
CA HIS A 28 -21.89 -17.20 10.86
C HIS A 28 -21.88 -17.70 12.32
N GLU A 29 -21.17 -18.80 12.64
CA GLU A 29 -21.30 -19.44 13.96
C GLU A 29 -20.01 -19.53 14.79
N LYS A 30 -18.88 -19.01 14.36
CA LYS A 30 -17.66 -19.01 15.19
C LYS A 30 -17.34 -17.63 15.71
N LYS A 31 -17.64 -17.38 17.00
CA LYS A 31 -16.98 -16.32 17.79
C LYS A 31 -15.51 -16.69 17.91
N ILE A 32 -14.66 -16.01 17.17
CA ILE A 32 -13.21 -16.04 17.32
C ILE A 32 -12.84 -14.71 17.97
N ASP A 33 -11.93 -14.70 18.94
CA ASP A 33 -11.34 -13.48 19.48
C ASP A 33 -10.67 -12.73 18.35
N VAL A 34 -11.28 -11.62 17.94
CA VAL A 34 -10.87 -10.82 16.80
C VAL A 34 -9.95 -9.72 17.28
N GLU A 35 -8.76 -9.62 16.68
CA GLU A 35 -7.91 -8.46 16.89
C GLU A 35 -8.65 -7.21 16.45
N THR A 36 -8.72 -6.24 17.36
CA THR A 36 -9.41 -4.97 17.13
C THR A 36 -8.55 -4.05 16.29
N PHE A 37 -9.11 -3.55 15.19
CA PHE A 37 -8.47 -2.53 14.37
C PHE A 37 -8.78 -1.15 14.95
N SER A 38 -7.82 -0.62 15.70
CA SER A 38 -7.85 0.75 16.21
C SER A 38 -6.63 1.50 15.70
N ILE A 39 -6.83 2.74 15.26
CA ILE A 39 -5.77 3.58 14.69
C ILE A 39 -5.32 4.57 15.75
N THR A 40 -4.01 4.66 15.94
CA THR A 40 -3.34 5.70 16.72
C THR A 40 -2.54 6.62 15.79
N ASP A 41 -2.16 7.80 16.28
CA ASP A 41 -1.34 8.73 15.48
C ASP A 41 0.03 8.15 15.11
N GLU A 42 0.48 7.11 15.80
CA GLU A 42 1.76 6.44 15.55
C GLU A 42 1.71 5.42 14.41
N ASP A 43 0.50 4.95 14.04
CA ASP A 43 0.28 3.92 13.03
C ASP A 43 0.36 4.45 11.60
N TYR A 44 0.32 5.77 11.43
CA TYR A 44 0.40 6.37 10.09
C TYR A 44 1.78 6.17 9.47
N GLU A 45 1.81 5.43 8.37
CA GLU A 45 3.01 5.18 7.56
C GLU A 45 3.15 6.14 6.37
N ALA A 46 2.09 6.87 6.05
CA ALA A 46 2.03 7.91 5.04
C ALA A 46 1.05 9.01 5.47
N LYS A 47 1.16 10.19 4.88
CA LYS A 47 0.24 11.30 5.16
C LYS A 47 -1.18 11.05 4.66
N THR A 48 -1.30 10.37 3.55
CA THR A 48 -2.57 10.00 2.91
C THR A 48 -2.50 8.54 2.48
N PRO A 49 -3.57 7.76 2.65
CA PRO A 49 -3.62 6.40 2.14
C PRO A 49 -3.62 6.42 0.61
N THR A 50 -2.96 5.45 0.01
CA THR A 50 -2.84 5.32 -1.45
C THR A 50 -3.39 3.98 -1.95
N ILE A 51 -4.11 3.26 -1.09
CA ILE A 51 -4.78 2.01 -1.44
C ILE A 51 -6.13 2.30 -2.12
N GLY A 52 -6.52 1.46 -3.08
CA GLY A 52 -7.83 1.55 -3.73
C GLY A 52 -8.95 0.91 -2.94
N ALA A 53 -8.62 -0.07 -2.09
CA ALA A 53 -9.58 -0.76 -1.21
C ALA A 53 -8.85 -1.55 -0.13
N LEU A 54 -9.57 -1.94 0.92
CA LEU A 54 -9.09 -2.81 1.98
C LEU A 54 -9.91 -4.10 2.01
N ILE A 55 -9.23 -5.26 2.00
CA ILE A 55 -9.86 -6.56 2.11
C ILE A 55 -9.32 -7.27 3.32
N VAL A 56 -10.19 -7.63 4.27
CA VAL A 56 -9.82 -8.33 5.49
C VAL A 56 -10.66 -9.60 5.68
N ARG A 57 -10.11 -10.55 6.39
CA ARG A 57 -10.83 -11.77 6.74
C ARG A 57 -11.88 -11.52 7.81
N GLU A 58 -11.50 -10.80 8.84
CA GLU A 58 -12.32 -10.49 9.99
C GLU A 58 -12.20 -9.00 10.29
N TYR A 59 -13.29 -8.42 10.73
CA TYR A 59 -13.35 -7.01 11.10
C TYR A 59 -14.07 -6.87 12.45
N ASN A 60 -13.53 -6.04 13.31
CA ASN A 60 -14.14 -5.68 14.59
C ASN A 60 -14.09 -4.17 14.80
N ASP A 61 -15.24 -3.59 15.09
CA ASP A 61 -15.41 -2.14 15.23
C ASP A 61 -15.13 -1.63 16.66
N PHE A 62 -14.83 -2.52 17.60
CA PHE A 62 -14.55 -2.13 18.97
C PHE A 62 -13.05 -1.90 19.19
N PRO A 63 -12.61 -0.66 19.46
CA PRO A 63 -11.22 -0.37 19.71
C PRO A 63 -10.74 -1.06 21.00
N SER A 64 -9.65 -1.80 20.92
CA SER A 64 -9.02 -2.44 22.11
C SER A 64 -7.95 -1.57 22.75
N ASN A 65 -7.43 -0.58 22.01
CA ASN A 65 -6.41 0.33 22.52
C ASN A 65 -7.03 1.63 23.03
N PHE A 66 -6.80 1.93 24.33
CA PHE A 66 -7.28 3.17 24.94
C PHE A 66 -6.70 4.46 24.32
N ARG A 67 -5.63 4.36 23.53
CA ARG A 67 -5.02 5.48 22.81
C ARG A 67 -5.58 5.66 21.39
N TYR A 68 -6.58 4.90 21.01
CA TYR A 68 -7.12 5.03 19.66
C TYR A 68 -7.65 6.45 19.41
N THR A 69 -7.41 6.97 18.24
CA THR A 69 -7.90 8.27 17.79
C THR A 69 -9.11 8.13 16.88
N LYS A 70 -9.16 7.03 16.13
CA LYS A 70 -10.32 6.68 15.29
C LYS A 70 -10.36 5.17 15.02
N THR A 71 -11.52 4.70 14.61
CA THR A 71 -11.70 3.33 14.11
C THR A 71 -11.19 3.22 12.68
N LEU A 72 -10.93 2.00 12.24
CA LEU A 72 -10.55 1.75 10.84
C LEU A 72 -11.69 2.13 9.88
N SER A 73 -12.95 1.91 10.26
CA SER A 73 -14.11 2.29 9.45
C SER A 73 -14.17 3.80 9.23
N GLU A 74 -14.05 4.60 10.30
CA GLU A 74 -13.99 6.06 10.20
C GLU A 74 -12.85 6.53 9.30
N TYR A 75 -11.67 5.90 9.42
CA TYR A 75 -10.53 6.26 8.58
C TYR A 75 -10.75 5.95 7.10
N LEU A 76 -11.33 4.78 6.79
CA LEU A 76 -11.63 4.39 5.41
C LEU A 76 -12.71 5.30 4.81
N GLU A 77 -13.76 5.63 5.58
CA GLU A 77 -14.84 6.52 5.17
C GLU A 77 -14.32 7.93 4.88
N GLU A 78 -13.50 8.52 5.78
CA GLU A 78 -12.88 9.82 5.57
C GLU A 78 -12.03 9.93 4.29
N ASN A 79 -11.52 8.80 3.80
CA ASN A 79 -10.64 8.75 2.63
C ASN A 79 -11.30 8.11 1.40
N ASP A 80 -12.62 7.88 1.42
CA ASP A 80 -13.38 7.25 0.33
C ASP A 80 -12.81 5.88 -0.10
N ILE A 81 -12.35 5.08 0.86
CA ILE A 81 -11.73 3.77 0.59
C ILE A 81 -12.74 2.66 0.94
N PRO A 82 -13.22 1.88 -0.03
CA PRO A 82 -14.11 0.74 0.25
C PRO A 82 -13.37 -0.35 1.05
N GLY A 83 -14.08 -0.90 2.05
CA GLY A 83 -13.62 -2.00 2.87
C GLY A 83 -14.49 -3.24 2.69
N ILE A 84 -13.87 -4.42 2.59
CA ILE A 84 -14.55 -5.70 2.52
C ILE A 84 -14.01 -6.64 3.59
N TYR A 85 -14.91 -7.30 4.31
CA TYR A 85 -14.54 -8.32 5.29
C TYR A 85 -15.27 -9.65 5.00
N GLY A 86 -14.82 -10.71 5.66
CA GLY A 86 -15.40 -12.04 5.51
C GLY A 86 -14.78 -12.88 4.40
N MET A 87 -13.68 -12.42 3.78
CA MET A 87 -13.02 -13.14 2.70
C MET A 87 -11.85 -14.00 3.18
N ASP A 88 -11.61 -15.13 2.50
CA ASP A 88 -10.37 -15.90 2.67
C ASP A 88 -9.17 -15.17 2.01
N THR A 89 -8.62 -14.20 2.73
CA THR A 89 -7.45 -13.43 2.27
C THR A 89 -6.23 -14.30 2.04
N ARG A 90 -6.14 -15.48 2.68
CA ARG A 90 -5.03 -16.43 2.45
C ARG A 90 -5.17 -17.11 1.09
N ALA A 91 -6.37 -17.56 0.71
CA ALA A 91 -6.63 -18.10 -0.61
C ALA A 91 -6.39 -17.05 -1.69
N LEU A 92 -6.89 -15.81 -1.49
CA LEU A 92 -6.66 -14.68 -2.38
C LEU A 92 -5.17 -14.40 -2.58
N THR A 93 -4.39 -14.34 -1.50
CA THR A 93 -2.93 -14.10 -1.56
C THR A 93 -2.21 -15.22 -2.32
N ARG A 94 -2.61 -16.48 -2.13
CA ARG A 94 -2.04 -17.59 -2.89
C ARG A 94 -2.35 -17.50 -4.37
N ALA A 95 -3.61 -17.20 -4.72
CA ALA A 95 -4.01 -17.03 -6.11
C ALA A 95 -3.21 -15.93 -6.83
N ILE A 96 -3.02 -14.77 -6.17
CA ILE A 96 -2.20 -13.68 -6.71
C ILE A 96 -0.73 -14.08 -6.83
N ARG A 97 -0.18 -14.78 -5.81
CA ARG A 97 1.21 -15.22 -5.84
C ARG A 97 1.48 -16.21 -6.97
N ASP A 98 0.56 -17.15 -7.19
CA ASP A 98 0.74 -18.23 -8.15
C ASP A 98 0.36 -17.79 -9.57
N GLY A 99 -0.62 -16.89 -9.72
CA GLY A 99 -1.11 -16.35 -10.99
C GLY A 99 -0.47 -15.02 -11.44
N GLY A 100 0.25 -14.35 -10.54
CA GLY A 100 0.83 -13.03 -10.81
C GLY A 100 -0.15 -11.88 -10.58
N VAL A 101 0.22 -10.69 -11.07
CA VAL A 101 -0.60 -9.47 -10.94
C VAL A 101 -1.88 -9.61 -11.75
N CYS A 102 -3.02 -9.40 -11.12
CA CYS A 102 -4.34 -9.46 -11.75
C CYS A 102 -5.11 -8.15 -11.54
N LYS A 103 -6.04 -7.89 -12.46
CA LYS A 103 -7.02 -6.81 -12.31
C LYS A 103 -8.10 -7.29 -11.33
N CYS A 104 -8.55 -6.37 -10.48
CA CYS A 104 -9.64 -6.60 -9.55
C CYS A 104 -10.61 -5.43 -9.64
N VAL A 105 -11.89 -5.70 -9.54
CA VAL A 105 -12.95 -4.69 -9.36
C VAL A 105 -13.77 -5.03 -8.13
N ILE A 106 -14.16 -4.01 -7.41
CA ILE A 106 -15.10 -4.09 -6.29
C ILE A 106 -16.36 -3.37 -6.74
N VAL A 107 -17.48 -4.06 -6.66
CA VAL A 107 -18.80 -3.56 -7.07
C VAL A 107 -19.83 -3.90 -6.00
N ASP A 108 -20.95 -3.19 -6.00
CA ASP A 108 -22.09 -3.53 -5.15
C ASP A 108 -22.64 -4.93 -5.51
N ALA A 109 -23.19 -5.62 -4.52
CA ALA A 109 -23.64 -7.00 -4.65
C ALA A 109 -24.81 -7.21 -5.65
N ASP A 110 -25.52 -6.13 -5.99
CA ASP A 110 -26.59 -6.12 -6.99
C ASP A 110 -26.10 -6.01 -8.44
N ILE A 111 -24.82 -5.71 -8.64
CA ILE A 111 -24.20 -5.61 -9.97
C ILE A 111 -23.94 -7.01 -10.52
N ASN A 112 -24.42 -7.25 -11.76
CA ASN A 112 -24.21 -8.50 -12.45
C ASN A 112 -22.72 -8.75 -12.71
N THR A 113 -22.27 -9.99 -12.49
CA THR A 113 -20.90 -10.44 -12.71
C THR A 113 -20.38 -10.15 -14.12
N ASP A 114 -21.24 -10.27 -15.16
CA ASP A 114 -20.86 -9.97 -16.54
C ASP A 114 -20.49 -8.50 -16.71
N VAL A 115 -21.24 -7.58 -16.08
CA VAL A 115 -20.93 -6.14 -16.09
C VAL A 115 -19.61 -5.88 -15.39
N ALA A 116 -19.35 -6.50 -14.25
CA ALA A 116 -18.10 -6.39 -13.53
C ALA A 116 -16.90 -6.89 -14.37
N LEU A 117 -17.07 -8.01 -15.08
CA LEU A 117 -16.04 -8.54 -15.98
C LEU A 117 -15.77 -7.61 -17.17
N ASP A 118 -16.78 -6.96 -17.71
CA ASP A 118 -16.59 -5.98 -18.78
C ASP A 118 -15.87 -4.73 -18.31
N ILE A 119 -16.10 -4.28 -17.08
CA ILE A 119 -15.32 -3.21 -16.43
C ILE A 119 -13.85 -3.63 -16.32
N ILE A 120 -13.55 -4.84 -15.84
CA ILE A 120 -12.18 -5.35 -15.73
C ILE A 120 -11.49 -5.40 -17.09
N LYS A 121 -12.18 -5.88 -18.14
CA LYS A 121 -11.62 -5.99 -19.50
C LYS A 121 -11.34 -4.63 -20.11
N SER A 122 -12.26 -3.68 -19.93
CA SER A 122 -12.16 -2.34 -20.53
C SER A 122 -11.22 -1.40 -19.79
N THR A 123 -10.93 -1.66 -18.51
CA THR A 123 -10.04 -0.81 -17.71
C THR A 123 -8.58 -1.22 -17.91
N GLU A 124 -7.72 -0.28 -18.26
CA GLU A 124 -6.28 -0.51 -18.28
C GLU A 124 -5.68 -0.41 -16.88
N LEU A 125 -4.65 -1.22 -16.60
CA LEU A 125 -3.87 -1.09 -15.37
C LEU A 125 -3.17 0.27 -15.36
N ALA A 126 -3.26 0.96 -14.23
CA ALA A 126 -2.58 2.23 -14.07
C ALA A 126 -1.06 2.02 -14.12
N LYS A 127 -0.43 2.72 -15.05
CA LYS A 127 1.03 2.87 -15.11
C LYS A 127 1.45 4.04 -14.21
N ASN A 128 2.73 4.13 -13.91
CA ASN A 128 3.30 5.22 -13.11
C ASN A 128 2.75 5.30 -11.66
N LEU A 129 2.49 4.16 -11.04
CA LEU A 129 2.02 4.12 -9.65
C LEU A 129 3.02 4.76 -8.69
N VAL A 130 4.32 4.61 -8.94
CA VAL A 130 5.39 5.23 -8.13
C VAL A 130 5.24 6.74 -8.09
N SER A 131 4.94 7.39 -9.21
CA SER A 131 4.78 8.85 -9.25
C SER A 131 3.57 9.36 -8.46
N LYS A 132 2.56 8.50 -8.24
CA LYS A 132 1.36 8.85 -7.46
C LYS A 132 1.59 8.79 -5.95
N VAL A 133 2.52 7.95 -5.50
CA VAL A 133 2.81 7.74 -4.07
C VAL A 133 4.06 8.48 -3.60
N SER A 134 4.94 8.88 -4.51
CA SER A 134 6.15 9.63 -4.23
C SER A 134 5.85 11.04 -3.72
N CYS A 135 6.69 11.55 -2.86
CA CYS A 135 6.58 12.94 -2.39
C CYS A 135 6.74 13.94 -3.55
N ALA A 136 5.96 15.02 -3.52
CA ALA A 136 6.05 16.08 -4.53
C ALA A 136 7.29 16.98 -4.37
N LYS A 137 7.81 17.08 -3.15
CA LYS A 137 8.96 17.93 -2.80
C LYS A 137 9.86 17.19 -1.82
N ARG A 138 11.16 17.48 -1.90
CA ARG A 138 12.11 16.98 -0.91
C ARG A 138 11.72 17.40 0.50
N TRP A 139 11.98 16.52 1.44
CA TRP A 139 11.82 16.81 2.86
C TRP A 139 12.92 16.15 3.69
N TYR A 140 13.00 16.48 4.96
CA TYR A 140 14.12 16.11 5.82
C TYR A 140 13.60 15.51 7.13
N ALA A 141 14.21 14.43 7.57
CA ALA A 141 14.07 13.90 8.90
C ALA A 141 15.43 13.91 9.59
N ARG A 142 15.54 14.71 10.63
CA ARG A 142 16.81 14.91 11.36
C ARG A 142 16.77 14.22 12.70
N THR A 143 17.92 13.74 13.14
CA THR A 143 18.12 13.19 14.47
C THR A 143 19.23 13.93 15.21
N ALA A 144 19.17 13.90 16.54
CA ALA A 144 20.24 14.46 17.36
C ALA A 144 21.51 13.61 17.22
N ASN A 145 22.67 14.27 17.16
CA ASN A 145 23.98 13.60 17.05
C ASN A 145 24.09 12.64 15.85
N ALA A 146 23.60 13.07 14.69
CA ALA A 146 23.69 12.28 13.48
C ALA A 146 25.16 11.93 13.15
N LYS A 147 25.37 10.67 12.80
CA LYS A 147 26.67 10.13 12.38
C LYS A 147 26.78 10.04 10.87
N TYR A 148 25.64 9.87 10.19
CA TYR A 148 25.56 9.67 8.76
C TYR A 148 24.49 10.55 8.14
N SER A 149 24.65 10.84 6.85
CA SER A 149 23.66 11.49 6.01
C SER A 149 23.20 10.49 4.93
N VAL A 150 21.91 10.16 4.90
CA VAL A 150 21.34 9.20 3.95
C VAL A 150 20.33 9.91 3.07
N VAL A 151 20.42 9.70 1.77
CA VAL A 151 19.39 10.10 0.83
C VAL A 151 18.48 8.92 0.56
N VAL A 152 17.17 9.15 0.65
CA VAL A 152 16.14 8.16 0.28
C VAL A 152 15.43 8.65 -0.97
N ILE A 153 15.45 7.85 -2.03
CA ILE A 153 14.61 8.06 -3.22
C ILE A 153 13.23 7.46 -2.93
N ASP A 154 12.23 8.32 -2.88
CA ASP A 154 10.87 7.99 -2.45
C ASP A 154 10.06 7.37 -3.59
N CYS A 155 10.00 6.05 -3.64
CA CYS A 155 9.10 5.30 -4.49
C CYS A 155 7.79 4.87 -3.78
N GLY A 156 7.59 5.32 -2.54
CA GLY A 156 6.50 4.94 -1.63
C GLY A 156 7.05 4.59 -0.24
N VAL A 157 7.94 5.44 0.29
CA VAL A 157 8.62 5.22 1.56
C VAL A 157 7.65 5.24 2.73
N LYS A 158 7.77 4.26 3.62
CA LYS A 158 7.06 4.25 4.90
C LYS A 158 7.77 5.15 5.91
N LEU A 159 7.00 5.87 6.72
CA LEU A 159 7.54 6.70 7.80
C LEU A 159 8.34 5.90 8.82
N SER A 160 7.96 4.64 9.08
CA SER A 160 8.73 3.73 9.95
C SER A 160 10.15 3.51 9.43
N THR A 161 10.36 3.38 8.13
CA THR A 161 11.69 3.24 7.53
C THR A 161 12.56 4.47 7.86
N VAL A 162 11.99 5.65 7.76
CA VAL A 162 12.69 6.91 8.09
C VAL A 162 12.99 7.00 9.59
N LYS A 163 12.00 6.62 10.43
CA LYS A 163 12.18 6.56 11.90
C LYS A 163 13.32 5.60 12.29
N VAL A 164 13.40 4.42 11.65
CA VAL A 164 14.48 3.45 11.88
C VAL A 164 15.83 4.04 11.50
N LEU A 165 15.97 4.64 10.33
CA LEU A 165 17.23 5.30 9.93
C LEU A 165 17.64 6.39 10.93
N ASN A 166 16.69 7.22 11.39
CA ASN A 166 16.97 8.21 12.41
C ASN A 166 17.45 7.59 13.74
N SER A 167 16.85 6.47 14.17
CA SER A 167 17.26 5.76 15.39
C SER A 167 18.67 5.18 15.28
N MET A 168 19.12 4.86 14.06
CA MET A 168 20.49 4.42 13.76
C MET A 168 21.49 5.59 13.69
N GLY A 169 21.04 6.83 13.91
CA GLY A 169 21.89 8.03 13.88
C GLY A 169 22.09 8.59 12.47
N CYS A 170 21.15 8.36 11.55
CA CYS A 170 21.18 8.94 10.22
C CYS A 170 20.32 10.19 10.13
N ASN A 171 20.83 11.29 9.62
CA ASN A 171 20.01 12.34 9.04
C ASN A 171 19.50 11.86 7.68
N VAL A 172 18.21 11.94 7.45
CA VAL A 172 17.57 11.42 6.22
C VAL A 172 17.07 12.59 5.38
N THR A 173 17.47 12.61 4.13
CA THR A 173 16.92 13.49 3.09
C THR A 173 16.10 12.66 2.14
N ILE A 174 14.81 12.93 2.04
CA ILE A 174 13.91 12.22 1.16
C ILE A 174 13.73 13.04 -0.11
N LEU A 175 14.02 12.43 -1.25
CA LEU A 175 13.87 13.01 -2.59
C LEU A 175 12.73 12.32 -3.35
N PRO A 176 12.01 13.05 -4.22
CA PRO A 176 11.03 12.43 -5.11
C PRO A 176 11.65 11.32 -5.98
N ALA A 177 10.84 10.35 -6.40
CA ALA A 177 11.28 9.29 -7.31
C ALA A 177 11.86 9.81 -8.63
N THR A 178 11.48 11.02 -9.03
CA THR A 178 11.98 11.71 -10.23
C THR A 178 13.32 12.42 -10.05
N ALA A 179 13.92 12.35 -8.83
CA ALA A 179 15.22 12.96 -8.57
C ALA A 179 16.31 12.32 -9.44
N THR A 180 17.18 13.17 -9.96
CA THR A 180 18.32 12.75 -10.77
C THR A 180 19.52 12.36 -9.90
N ALA A 181 20.48 11.67 -10.48
CA ALA A 181 21.74 11.38 -9.78
C ALA A 181 22.45 12.65 -9.29
N ASN A 182 22.39 13.74 -10.07
CA ASN A 182 22.95 15.03 -9.67
C ASN A 182 22.24 15.61 -8.42
N ASP A 183 20.91 15.46 -8.32
CA ASP A 183 20.18 15.92 -7.13
C ASP A 183 20.61 15.16 -5.88
N VAL A 184 20.92 13.87 -6.01
CA VAL A 184 21.45 13.04 -4.93
C VAL A 184 22.88 13.47 -4.57
N GLU A 185 23.75 13.62 -5.57
CA GLU A 185 25.16 14.01 -5.37
C GLU A 185 25.30 15.40 -4.71
N MET A 186 24.40 16.32 -5.03
CA MET A 186 24.37 17.65 -4.38
C MET A 186 24.10 17.57 -2.88
N MET A 187 23.46 16.50 -2.39
CA MET A 187 23.23 16.29 -0.96
C MET A 187 24.46 15.71 -0.25
N GLN A 188 25.49 15.25 -0.98
CA GLN A 188 26.70 14.63 -0.45
C GLN A 188 26.42 13.54 0.60
N PRO A 189 25.60 12.53 0.29
CA PRO A 189 25.24 11.52 1.26
C PRO A 189 26.36 10.52 1.52
N ASP A 190 26.34 9.89 2.70
CA ASP A 190 27.18 8.74 3.03
C ASP A 190 26.61 7.45 2.43
N GLY A 191 25.31 7.43 2.10
CA GLY A 191 24.62 6.27 1.49
C GLY A 191 23.30 6.66 0.86
N VAL A 192 22.82 5.82 -0.05
CA VAL A 192 21.57 6.03 -0.79
C VAL A 192 20.65 4.82 -0.63
N LEU A 193 19.42 5.06 -0.23
CA LEU A 193 18.38 4.05 -0.13
C LEU A 193 17.31 4.31 -1.21
N ILE A 194 16.97 3.28 -1.96
CA ILE A 194 15.80 3.29 -2.83
C ILE A 194 14.67 2.61 -2.08
N SER A 195 13.57 3.33 -1.84
CA SER A 195 12.46 2.75 -1.11
C SER A 195 11.69 1.73 -1.95
N GLN A 196 10.93 0.86 -1.29
CA GLN A 196 9.91 0.06 -1.96
C GLN A 196 8.87 0.96 -2.64
N GLY A 197 8.17 0.42 -3.61
CA GLY A 197 7.10 1.13 -4.33
C GLY A 197 6.10 0.17 -4.96
N PRO A 198 4.94 0.68 -5.37
CA PRO A 198 3.90 -0.12 -6.03
C PRO A 198 4.22 -0.34 -7.53
N GLY A 199 3.59 -1.37 -8.10
CA GLY A 199 3.61 -1.65 -9.54
C GLY A 199 4.83 -2.41 -10.02
N ASN A 200 5.02 -2.39 -11.36
CA ASN A 200 6.16 -3.02 -11.99
C ASN A 200 7.36 -2.07 -11.95
N PRO A 201 8.55 -2.52 -11.50
CA PRO A 201 9.78 -1.71 -11.56
C PRO A 201 10.13 -1.19 -12.96
N GLU A 202 9.73 -1.87 -14.03
CA GLU A 202 9.93 -1.42 -15.42
C GLU A 202 9.18 -0.12 -15.73
N ASP A 203 8.05 0.14 -15.05
CA ASP A 203 7.29 1.39 -15.22
C ASP A 203 8.00 2.60 -14.59
N ALA A 204 9.02 2.36 -13.76
CA ALA A 204 9.84 3.37 -13.10
C ALA A 204 11.27 3.43 -13.66
N ALA A 205 11.42 3.35 -14.98
CA ALA A 205 12.73 3.35 -15.67
C ALA A 205 13.62 4.53 -15.28
N TYR A 206 13.03 5.70 -15.01
CA TYR A 206 13.74 6.91 -14.54
C TYR A 206 14.45 6.69 -13.19
N VAL A 207 13.87 5.90 -12.28
CA VAL A 207 14.55 5.52 -11.03
C VAL A 207 15.73 4.60 -11.32
N ALA A 208 15.56 3.63 -12.23
CA ALA A 208 16.62 2.72 -12.63
C ALA A 208 17.80 3.46 -13.29
N GLU A 209 17.55 4.50 -14.06
CA GLU A 209 18.58 5.35 -14.65
C GLU A 209 19.39 6.08 -13.57
N THR A 210 18.71 6.67 -12.59
CA THR A 210 19.35 7.32 -11.45
C THR A 210 20.20 6.31 -10.65
N VAL A 211 19.68 5.11 -10.38
CA VAL A 211 20.42 4.06 -9.69
C VAL A 211 21.67 3.64 -10.45
N ARG A 212 21.59 3.46 -11.78
CA ARG A 212 22.77 3.12 -12.60
C ARG A 212 23.84 4.19 -12.53
N ALA A 213 23.47 5.47 -12.52
CA ALA A 213 24.40 6.58 -12.44
C ALA A 213 25.08 6.73 -11.07
N LEU A 214 24.43 6.24 -10.00
CA LEU A 214 24.95 6.26 -8.62
C LEU A 214 25.67 4.96 -8.23
N ALA A 215 25.45 3.87 -8.95
CA ALA A 215 26.05 2.56 -8.66
C ALA A 215 27.60 2.65 -8.63
N GLY A 216 28.18 2.11 -7.56
CA GLY A 216 29.63 2.15 -7.33
C GLY A 216 30.17 3.46 -6.77
N LYS A 217 29.36 4.52 -6.64
CA LYS A 217 29.75 5.76 -6.00
C LYS A 217 29.33 5.80 -4.51
N TYR A 218 28.19 5.24 -4.21
CA TYR A 218 27.61 5.20 -2.86
C TYR A 218 27.21 3.78 -2.48
N PRO A 219 27.30 3.41 -1.18
CA PRO A 219 26.66 2.21 -0.66
C PRO A 219 25.15 2.33 -0.69
#